data_9fe8b6f2386e84a8a25c67c9d9025e28
#
_entry.id   9fe8b6f2386e84a8a25c67c9d9025e28
#
_cell.length_a   1.000
_cell.length_b   1.000
_cell.length_c   1.000
_cell.angle_alpha   90.00
_cell.angle_beta   90.00
_cell.angle_gamma   90.00
#
_symmetry.space_group_name_H-M   'P 1'
#
loop_
_entity.id
_entity.type
_entity.pdbx_description
1 polymer ?
#
loop_
_entity_poly.entity_id
_entity_poly.type
_entity_poly.pdbx_seq_one_letter_code
_entity_poly.pdbx_strand_id
1 'polypeptide(L)'
;NEGGWSIERVNPNLYCEGKNNWRASVANIGGTPGKQNSVFGENVFSADFRITKAYILDSNKVKIHFNKSLDSLLLSDSSYFEVNDILAIKSNSISPFFNATILSFNFNFQVNSTYTISAENLSDCAGNVISNTVQFGIADSALEKEIILNEVLFNPKDDGVDYVEIYNNSNSFFDLSKLRIAAFFEFGGVLSPENSKIITAETLLFAPHTYLVLTSDSAKVKAQYKTENPYAFI
;
A
#
# COMPACT_ATOMS: atom_id res chain seq x y z
N ASN A 1 -11.48 -29.36 -4.69
CA ASN A 1 -12.31 -28.18 -4.91
C ASN A 1 -13.32 -28.49 -5.99
N GLU A 2 -14.54 -28.73 -5.61
CA GLU A 2 -15.67 -28.79 -6.52
C GLU A 2 -15.93 -27.36 -6.99
N GLY A 3 -15.67 -27.05 -8.26
CA GLY A 3 -16.00 -25.77 -8.87
C GLY A 3 -17.51 -25.57 -8.95
N GLY A 4 -17.96 -24.50 -9.59
CA GLY A 4 -19.37 -24.27 -9.91
C GLY A 4 -20.06 -23.15 -9.11
N TRP A 5 -19.31 -22.46 -8.25
CA TRP A 5 -19.83 -21.28 -7.55
C TRP A 5 -19.39 -19.99 -8.24
N SER A 6 -20.33 -19.12 -8.57
CA SER A 6 -20.04 -17.80 -9.13
C SER A 6 -19.55 -16.84 -8.04
N ILE A 7 -18.75 -15.85 -8.44
CA ILE A 7 -18.47 -14.67 -7.61
C ILE A 7 -19.44 -13.57 -8.03
N GLU A 8 -20.17 -13.02 -7.08
CA GLU A 8 -21.23 -12.06 -7.29
C GLU A 8 -20.88 -10.72 -6.66
N ARG A 9 -21.22 -9.63 -7.34
CA ARG A 9 -21.09 -8.28 -6.80
C ARG A 9 -22.18 -8.01 -5.77
N VAL A 10 -21.78 -7.51 -4.60
CA VAL A 10 -22.69 -7.23 -3.47
C VAL A 10 -23.52 -5.97 -3.73
N ASN A 11 -22.85 -4.88 -4.13
CA ASN A 11 -23.49 -3.60 -4.40
C ASN A 11 -22.92 -2.97 -5.69
N PRO A 12 -23.72 -2.83 -6.76
CA PRO A 12 -23.25 -2.28 -8.04
C PRO A 12 -22.80 -0.81 -7.95
N ASN A 13 -23.32 -0.04 -7.00
CA ASN A 13 -22.99 1.37 -6.83
C ASN A 13 -21.64 1.60 -6.11
N LEU A 14 -21.12 0.58 -5.41
CA LEU A 14 -19.86 0.67 -4.70
C LEU A 14 -18.71 0.09 -5.54
N TYR A 15 -18.56 0.55 -6.78
CA TYR A 15 -17.59 0.02 -7.74
C TYR A 15 -16.13 0.22 -7.30
N CYS A 16 -15.84 1.21 -6.47
CA CYS A 16 -14.51 1.52 -5.97
C CYS A 16 -14.00 0.57 -4.86
N GLU A 17 -14.87 -0.25 -4.26
CA GLU A 17 -14.52 -1.15 -3.16
C GLU A 17 -13.75 -2.41 -3.62
N GLY A 18 -13.49 -2.54 -4.91
CA GLY A 18 -12.66 -3.61 -5.48
C GLY A 18 -13.13 -4.99 -5.01
N LYS A 19 -12.20 -5.81 -4.51
CA LYS A 19 -12.47 -7.16 -4.02
C LYS A 19 -13.45 -7.22 -2.84
N ASN A 20 -13.55 -6.16 -2.05
CA ASN A 20 -14.45 -6.10 -0.90
C ASN A 20 -15.93 -6.13 -1.29
N ASN A 21 -16.24 -5.76 -2.55
CA ASN A 21 -17.58 -5.76 -3.12
C ASN A 21 -17.94 -7.06 -3.86
N TRP A 22 -17.20 -8.14 -3.62
CA TRP A 22 -17.44 -9.43 -4.25
C TRP A 22 -17.51 -10.55 -3.23
N ARG A 23 -18.48 -11.45 -3.38
CA ARG A 23 -18.69 -12.64 -2.54
C ARG A 23 -18.99 -13.85 -3.40
N ALA A 24 -18.71 -15.03 -2.88
CA ALA A 24 -19.23 -16.24 -3.48
C ALA A 24 -20.76 -16.26 -3.40
N SER A 25 -21.40 -16.75 -4.46
CA SER A 25 -22.86 -16.94 -4.48
C SER A 25 -23.30 -17.82 -3.30
N VAL A 26 -24.40 -17.44 -2.66
CA VAL A 26 -25.09 -18.26 -1.64
C VAL A 26 -26.32 -18.97 -2.20
N ALA A 27 -26.58 -18.85 -3.51
CA ALA A 27 -27.66 -19.56 -4.18
C ALA A 27 -27.38 -21.07 -4.25
N ASN A 28 -28.36 -21.91 -3.89
CA ASN A 28 -28.21 -23.38 -3.85
C ASN A 28 -27.70 -24.00 -5.18
N ILE A 29 -27.93 -23.32 -6.31
CA ILE A 29 -27.48 -23.76 -7.64
C ILE A 29 -26.09 -23.23 -8.03
N GLY A 30 -25.39 -22.54 -7.11
CA GLY A 30 -24.04 -22.03 -7.31
C GLY A 30 -23.97 -20.66 -8.00
N GLY A 31 -25.07 -20.05 -8.41
CA GLY A 31 -25.08 -18.75 -9.07
C GLY A 31 -26.49 -18.24 -9.39
N THR A 32 -26.57 -17.00 -9.90
CA THR A 32 -27.85 -16.32 -10.20
C THR A 32 -27.85 -15.70 -11.62
N PRO A 33 -27.57 -16.48 -12.69
CA PRO A 33 -27.50 -15.94 -14.05
C PRO A 33 -28.86 -15.36 -14.47
N GLY A 34 -28.85 -14.10 -14.97
CA GLY A 34 -30.05 -13.39 -15.41
C GLY A 34 -30.97 -12.93 -14.29
N LYS A 35 -30.54 -12.98 -13.03
CA LYS A 35 -31.31 -12.54 -11.84
C LYS A 35 -30.45 -11.64 -10.96
N GLN A 36 -31.09 -11.02 -9.98
CA GLN A 36 -30.38 -10.32 -8.90
C GLN A 36 -29.44 -11.27 -8.16
N ASN A 37 -28.24 -10.82 -7.88
CA ASN A 37 -27.23 -11.59 -7.16
C ASN A 37 -27.74 -12.02 -5.78
N SER A 38 -27.41 -13.25 -5.37
CA SER A 38 -27.85 -13.82 -4.09
C SER A 38 -27.30 -13.09 -2.87
N VAL A 39 -26.19 -12.39 -3.04
CA VAL A 39 -25.50 -11.58 -2.02
C VAL A 39 -25.81 -10.09 -2.11
N PHE A 40 -26.79 -9.71 -2.95
CA PHE A 40 -27.15 -8.30 -3.12
C PHE A 40 -27.66 -7.68 -1.82
N GLY A 41 -27.10 -6.51 -1.47
CA GLY A 41 -27.50 -5.76 -0.28
C GLY A 41 -26.84 -6.22 1.02
N GLU A 42 -25.99 -7.23 1.01
CA GLU A 42 -25.12 -7.51 2.16
C GLU A 42 -24.21 -6.32 2.46
N ASN A 43 -23.72 -6.24 3.70
CA ASN A 43 -22.80 -5.17 4.08
C ASN A 43 -21.47 -5.31 3.32
N VAL A 44 -21.13 -4.28 2.57
CA VAL A 44 -19.80 -4.11 1.99
C VAL A 44 -18.95 -3.40 3.04
N PHE A 45 -17.87 -4.02 3.46
CA PHE A 45 -16.90 -3.34 4.31
C PHE A 45 -16.21 -2.26 3.47
N SER A 46 -16.55 -1.00 3.71
CA SER A 46 -15.89 0.15 3.12
C SER A 46 -14.66 0.47 3.96
N ALA A 47 -13.47 0.20 3.42
CA ALA A 47 -12.23 0.65 4.03
C ALA A 47 -12.09 2.18 3.88
N ASP A 48 -11.32 2.80 4.79
CA ASP A 48 -10.96 4.21 4.67
C ASP A 48 -10.38 4.50 3.28
N PHE A 49 -10.78 5.63 2.72
CA PHE A 49 -10.18 6.10 1.47
C PHE A 49 -8.87 6.84 1.78
N ARG A 50 -7.77 6.41 1.14
CA ARG A 50 -6.44 6.92 1.50
C ARG A 50 -5.42 6.81 0.36
N ILE A 51 -4.42 7.69 0.41
CA ILE A 51 -3.16 7.52 -0.31
C ILE A 51 -2.38 6.39 0.37
N THR A 52 -1.90 5.41 -0.41
CA THR A 52 -1.12 4.28 0.11
C THR A 52 0.37 4.44 -0.08
N LYS A 53 0.79 5.11 -1.15
CA LYS A 53 2.20 5.38 -1.43
C LYS A 53 2.37 6.56 -2.39
N ALA A 54 3.52 7.22 -2.28
CA ALA A 54 3.98 8.25 -3.18
C ALA A 54 5.47 8.06 -3.46
N TYR A 55 5.91 8.28 -4.68
CA TYR A 55 7.33 8.24 -5.05
C TYR A 55 7.62 9.09 -6.29
N ILE A 56 8.83 9.64 -6.32
CA ILE A 56 9.30 10.52 -7.39
C ILE A 56 9.60 9.68 -8.64
N LEU A 57 9.05 10.11 -9.79
CA LEU A 57 9.30 9.50 -11.10
C LEU A 57 10.36 10.27 -11.89
N ASP A 58 10.40 11.59 -11.72
CA ASP A 58 11.20 12.52 -12.50
C ASP A 58 11.45 13.77 -11.66
N SER A 59 12.31 14.67 -12.11
CA SER A 59 12.70 15.87 -11.36
C SER A 59 11.54 16.66 -10.77
N ASN A 60 10.39 16.68 -11.44
CA ASN A 60 9.20 17.43 -11.03
C ASN A 60 7.91 16.62 -11.06
N LYS A 61 8.00 15.28 -11.11
CA LYS A 61 6.83 14.41 -11.14
C LYS A 61 6.84 13.41 -10.01
N VAL A 62 5.68 13.25 -9.38
CA VAL A 62 5.42 12.22 -8.38
C VAL A 62 4.27 11.32 -8.81
N LYS A 63 4.40 10.03 -8.59
CA LYS A 63 3.30 9.07 -8.73
C LYS A 63 2.73 8.77 -7.36
N ILE A 64 1.42 8.87 -7.25
CA ILE A 64 0.69 8.50 -6.04
C ILE A 64 -0.26 7.35 -6.33
N HIS A 65 -0.51 6.52 -5.32
CA HIS A 65 -1.44 5.40 -5.37
C HIS A 65 -2.47 5.52 -4.26
N PHE A 66 -3.67 5.05 -4.56
CA PHE A 66 -4.78 4.96 -3.63
C PHE A 66 -5.12 3.49 -3.35
N ASN A 67 -5.76 3.23 -2.23
CA ASN A 67 -6.28 1.90 -1.89
C ASN A 67 -7.56 1.53 -2.65
N LYS A 68 -8.16 2.48 -3.36
CA LYS A 68 -9.40 2.33 -4.13
C LYS A 68 -9.28 2.90 -5.54
N SER A 69 -10.11 2.42 -6.45
CA SER A 69 -10.27 3.03 -7.78
C SER A 69 -11.18 4.24 -7.69
N LEU A 70 -10.85 5.28 -8.42
CA LEU A 70 -11.58 6.55 -8.47
C LEU A 70 -12.12 6.84 -9.87
N ASP A 71 -12.98 7.83 -9.97
CA ASP A 71 -13.36 8.39 -11.26
C ASP A 71 -12.11 8.99 -11.94
N SER A 72 -11.93 8.67 -13.22
CA SER A 72 -10.79 9.15 -14.00
C SER A 72 -10.77 10.68 -14.16
N LEU A 73 -11.94 11.33 -14.13
CA LEU A 73 -12.05 12.78 -14.21
C LEU A 73 -11.54 13.42 -12.93
N LEU A 74 -11.92 12.89 -11.75
CA LEU A 74 -11.41 13.36 -10.46
C LEU A 74 -9.89 13.19 -10.37
N LEU A 75 -9.36 12.03 -10.79
CA LEU A 75 -7.91 11.80 -10.80
C LEU A 75 -7.15 12.67 -11.78
N SER A 76 -7.81 13.22 -12.80
CA SER A 76 -7.19 14.09 -13.80
C SER A 76 -7.25 15.57 -13.45
N ASP A 77 -7.98 15.92 -12.39
CA ASP A 77 -8.04 17.29 -11.88
C ASP A 77 -6.90 17.53 -10.88
N SER A 78 -5.97 18.40 -11.24
CA SER A 78 -4.80 18.70 -10.41
C SER A 78 -5.12 19.56 -9.18
N SER A 79 -6.27 20.21 -9.14
CA SER A 79 -6.67 21.10 -8.03
C SER A 79 -6.91 20.36 -6.70
N TYR A 80 -7.07 19.03 -6.76
CA TYR A 80 -7.20 18.21 -5.55
C TYR A 80 -5.87 17.93 -4.85
N PHE A 81 -4.72 18.18 -5.50
CA PHE A 81 -3.44 17.63 -5.04
C PHE A 81 -2.42 18.72 -4.76
N GLU A 82 -1.76 18.63 -3.61
CA GLU A 82 -0.68 19.52 -3.23
C GLU A 82 0.49 18.78 -2.58
N VAL A 83 1.68 19.34 -2.74
CA VAL A 83 2.90 18.92 -2.05
C VAL A 83 3.45 20.12 -1.28
N ASN A 84 3.56 19.99 0.06
CA ASN A 84 4.01 21.07 0.93
C ASN A 84 3.28 22.40 0.62
N ASP A 85 1.94 22.35 0.55
CA ASP A 85 1.05 23.49 0.25
C ASP A 85 1.21 24.09 -1.18
N ILE A 86 1.90 23.40 -2.07
CA ILE A 86 2.03 23.79 -3.48
C ILE A 86 1.16 22.88 -4.34
N LEU A 87 0.19 23.48 -5.02
CA LEU A 87 -0.73 22.75 -5.91
C LEU A 87 -0.01 22.13 -7.10
N ALA A 88 -0.46 20.94 -7.48
CA ALA A 88 -0.04 20.31 -8.72
C ALA A 88 -0.54 21.14 -9.92
N ILE A 89 0.32 21.26 -10.94
CA ILE A 89 -0.05 21.96 -12.19
C ILE A 89 -0.70 21.01 -13.21
N LYS A 90 -0.54 19.71 -13.03
CA LYS A 90 -1.11 18.69 -13.90
C LYS A 90 -1.27 17.39 -13.16
N SER A 91 -2.39 16.69 -13.42
CA SER A 91 -2.65 15.33 -12.97
C SER A 91 -3.01 14.45 -14.16
N ASN A 92 -2.44 13.24 -14.23
CA ASN A 92 -2.71 12.24 -15.26
C ASN A 92 -3.09 10.92 -14.60
N SER A 93 -4.36 10.55 -14.66
CA SER A 93 -4.87 9.28 -14.17
C SER A 93 -4.26 8.09 -14.90
N ILE A 94 -4.10 6.96 -14.22
CA ILE A 94 -3.49 5.75 -14.77
C ILE A 94 -4.57 4.69 -15.01
N SER A 95 -4.85 4.44 -16.30
CA SER A 95 -5.72 3.35 -16.76
C SER A 95 -5.01 1.98 -16.61
N PRO A 96 -5.73 0.83 -16.52
CA PRO A 96 -7.20 0.73 -16.48
C PRO A 96 -7.79 0.78 -15.08
N PHE A 97 -6.98 0.79 -14.02
CA PHE A 97 -7.46 0.62 -12.64
C PHE A 97 -7.86 1.93 -11.96
N PHE A 98 -7.41 3.08 -12.48
CA PHE A 98 -7.71 4.41 -11.93
C PHE A 98 -7.54 4.52 -10.40
N ASN A 99 -6.54 3.82 -9.87
CA ASN A 99 -6.13 3.87 -8.47
C ASN A 99 -4.76 4.54 -8.28
N ALA A 100 -4.30 5.23 -9.31
CA ALA A 100 -3.07 5.99 -9.28
C ALA A 100 -3.13 7.19 -10.23
N THR A 101 -2.36 8.23 -9.92
CA THR A 101 -2.14 9.37 -10.81
C THR A 101 -0.70 9.82 -10.78
N ILE A 102 -0.26 10.50 -11.85
CA ILE A 102 1.04 11.18 -11.95
C ILE A 102 0.78 12.68 -11.88
N LEU A 103 1.32 13.30 -10.87
CA LEU A 103 1.26 14.73 -10.63
C LEU A 103 2.53 15.41 -11.14
N SER A 104 2.40 16.59 -11.73
CA SER A 104 3.52 17.43 -12.14
C SER A 104 3.48 18.75 -11.37
N PHE A 105 4.65 19.29 -11.04
CA PHE A 105 4.83 20.52 -10.28
C PHE A 105 5.70 21.51 -11.06
N ASN A 106 5.69 22.77 -10.66
CA ASN A 106 6.52 23.84 -11.24
C ASN A 106 7.89 23.99 -10.55
N PHE A 107 8.24 23.05 -9.68
CA PHE A 107 9.54 22.98 -9.00
C PHE A 107 10.15 21.58 -9.17
N ASN A 108 11.46 21.48 -8.90
CA ASN A 108 12.18 20.21 -8.91
C ASN A 108 12.35 19.69 -7.49
N PHE A 109 12.07 18.39 -7.30
CA PHE A 109 12.37 17.69 -6.05
C PHE A 109 13.88 17.64 -5.80
N GLN A 110 14.27 17.86 -4.55
CA GLN A 110 15.68 17.88 -4.14
C GLN A 110 16.03 16.62 -3.37
N VAL A 111 17.30 16.18 -3.49
CA VAL A 111 17.85 15.14 -2.62
C VAL A 111 17.85 15.60 -1.15
N ASN A 112 17.81 14.66 -0.21
CA ASN A 112 17.79 14.93 1.23
C ASN A 112 16.65 15.85 1.68
N SER A 113 15.55 15.87 0.93
CA SER A 113 14.34 16.64 1.26
C SER A 113 13.15 15.72 1.44
N THR A 114 12.37 15.99 2.48
CA THR A 114 11.10 15.31 2.74
C THR A 114 9.96 16.16 2.22
N TYR A 115 9.09 15.52 1.46
CA TYR A 115 7.87 16.12 0.92
C TYR A 115 6.65 15.42 1.49
N THR A 116 5.57 16.16 1.68
CA THR A 116 4.28 15.63 2.11
C THR A 116 3.26 15.87 1.01
N ILE A 117 2.67 14.78 0.49
CA ILE A 117 1.53 14.86 -0.44
C ILE A 117 0.23 14.78 0.34
N SER A 118 -0.69 15.68 0.03
CA SER A 118 -2.08 15.68 0.48
C SER A 118 -3.03 15.74 -0.71
N ALA A 119 -4.28 15.39 -0.47
CA ALA A 119 -5.38 15.60 -1.39
C ALA A 119 -6.56 16.17 -0.60
N GLU A 120 -7.13 17.27 -1.09
CA GLU A 120 -8.26 17.91 -0.45
C GLU A 120 -9.55 17.68 -1.22
N ASN A 121 -10.66 17.48 -0.48
CA ASN A 121 -12.00 17.33 -1.04
C ASN A 121 -12.16 16.18 -2.05
N LEU A 122 -11.20 15.26 -2.14
CA LEU A 122 -11.26 14.09 -2.98
C LEU A 122 -12.03 12.98 -2.25
N SER A 123 -13.08 12.44 -2.88
CA SER A 123 -13.91 11.38 -2.31
C SER A 123 -13.94 10.14 -3.19
N ASP A 124 -14.19 8.99 -2.57
CA ASP A 124 -14.46 7.72 -3.27
C ASP A 124 -15.93 7.59 -3.68
N CYS A 125 -16.28 6.48 -4.34
CA CYS A 125 -17.64 6.21 -4.80
C CYS A 125 -18.66 5.96 -3.66
N ALA A 126 -18.20 5.77 -2.44
CA ALA A 126 -19.04 5.62 -1.25
C ALA A 126 -19.19 6.95 -0.47
N GLY A 127 -18.54 8.02 -0.94
CA GLY A 127 -18.54 9.33 -0.29
C GLY A 127 -17.52 9.48 0.85
N ASN A 128 -16.61 8.52 1.04
CA ASN A 128 -15.55 8.69 2.01
C ASN A 128 -14.52 9.69 1.47
N VAL A 129 -14.24 10.73 2.25
CA VAL A 129 -13.24 11.73 1.92
C VAL A 129 -11.85 11.23 2.35
N ILE A 130 -10.84 11.54 1.57
CA ILE A 130 -9.45 11.22 1.89
C ILE A 130 -9.03 11.88 3.21
N SER A 131 -8.33 11.15 4.06
CA SER A 131 -8.06 11.58 5.44
C SER A 131 -6.58 11.53 5.82
N ASN A 132 -5.70 11.15 4.90
CA ASN A 132 -4.29 11.00 5.21
C ASN A 132 -3.37 11.76 4.26
N THR A 133 -2.19 12.03 4.77
CA THR A 133 -1.03 12.49 3.99
C THR A 133 0.01 11.39 3.90
N VAL A 134 0.90 11.46 2.92
CA VAL A 134 2.03 10.53 2.77
C VAL A 134 3.31 11.33 2.57
N GLN A 135 4.33 10.97 3.34
CA GLN A 135 5.67 11.49 3.14
C GLN A 135 6.42 10.72 2.07
N PHE A 136 7.21 11.42 1.29
CA PHE A 136 8.07 10.84 0.27
C PHE A 136 9.31 11.72 0.05
N GLY A 137 10.30 11.14 -0.64
CA GLY A 137 11.53 11.84 -1.02
C GLY A 137 12.24 11.09 -2.12
N ILE A 138 13.40 11.56 -2.51
CA ILE A 138 14.30 10.81 -3.41
C ILE A 138 14.93 9.71 -2.58
N ALA A 139 14.74 8.45 -3.02
CA ALA A 139 15.33 7.31 -2.34
C ALA A 139 16.85 7.29 -2.49
N ASP A 140 17.53 6.94 -1.41
CA ASP A 140 18.99 6.76 -1.34
C ASP A 140 19.35 5.28 -1.20
N SER A 141 20.63 4.98 -1.28
CA SER A 141 21.17 3.66 -0.99
C SER A 141 21.46 3.54 0.50
N ALA A 142 20.92 2.51 1.15
CA ALA A 142 21.15 2.31 2.56
C ALA A 142 22.63 1.96 2.87
N LEU A 143 23.19 2.63 3.85
CA LEU A 143 24.50 2.34 4.42
C LEU A 143 24.35 1.43 5.67
N GLU A 144 25.46 0.92 6.15
CA GLU A 144 25.51 0.12 7.37
C GLU A 144 24.90 0.88 8.57
N LYS A 145 24.03 0.22 9.34
CA LYS A 145 23.33 0.76 10.51
C LYS A 145 22.22 1.80 10.23
N GLU A 146 21.95 2.11 8.99
CA GLU A 146 20.81 2.98 8.65
C GLU A 146 19.48 2.22 8.67
N ILE A 147 19.50 0.91 8.37
CA ILE A 147 18.34 0.03 8.58
C ILE A 147 18.69 -0.95 9.69
N ILE A 148 17.90 -0.91 10.76
CA ILE A 148 18.10 -1.73 11.95
C ILE A 148 17.03 -2.81 12.00
N LEU A 149 17.45 -4.04 12.31
CA LEU A 149 16.56 -5.09 12.74
C LEU A 149 16.09 -4.75 14.15
N ASN A 150 14.80 -4.45 14.31
CA ASN A 150 14.26 -3.96 15.59
C ASN A 150 13.61 -5.08 16.42
N GLU A 151 12.82 -5.93 15.78
CA GLU A 151 12.15 -7.04 16.46
C GLU A 151 12.07 -8.27 15.55
N VAL A 152 12.15 -9.46 16.14
CA VAL A 152 11.99 -10.75 15.45
C VAL A 152 11.09 -11.65 16.27
N LEU A 153 9.96 -12.02 15.70
CA LEU A 153 9.11 -13.08 16.21
C LEU A 153 9.31 -14.35 15.38
N PHE A 154 9.94 -15.36 15.97
CA PHE A 154 10.22 -16.66 15.33
C PHE A 154 9.48 -17.84 15.99
N ASN A 155 8.70 -17.59 17.02
CA ASN A 155 7.87 -18.57 17.70
C ASN A 155 6.52 -17.95 18.05
N PRO A 156 5.63 -17.76 17.06
CA PRO A 156 4.34 -17.12 17.25
C PRO A 156 3.41 -17.97 18.14
N LYS A 157 2.34 -17.34 18.63
CA LYS A 157 1.23 -18.06 19.25
C LYS A 157 0.59 -19.03 18.28
N ASP A 158 -0.22 -19.98 18.79
CA ASP A 158 -0.97 -20.91 17.97
C ASP A 158 -1.71 -20.19 16.84
N ASP A 159 -1.68 -20.75 15.64
CA ASP A 159 -2.20 -20.17 14.41
C ASP A 159 -1.58 -18.83 13.96
N GLY A 160 -0.54 -18.36 14.63
CA GLY A 160 0.21 -17.17 14.28
C GLY A 160 1.17 -17.36 13.11
N VAL A 161 1.87 -16.29 12.77
CA VAL A 161 2.95 -16.29 11.77
C VAL A 161 4.13 -15.48 12.28
N ASP A 162 5.32 -15.81 11.78
CA ASP A 162 6.54 -15.09 12.08
C ASP A 162 6.49 -13.66 11.51
N TYR A 163 7.23 -12.77 12.13
CA TYR A 163 7.51 -11.46 11.56
C TYR A 163 8.91 -10.94 11.92
N VAL A 164 9.35 -10.01 11.12
CA VAL A 164 10.55 -9.22 11.36
C VAL A 164 10.18 -7.76 11.27
N GLU A 165 10.48 -6.98 12.30
CA GLU A 165 10.34 -5.53 12.24
C GLU A 165 11.70 -4.87 11.97
N ILE A 166 11.72 -3.95 11.02
CA ILE A 166 12.86 -3.12 10.68
C ILE A 166 12.56 -1.66 11.01
N TYR A 167 13.61 -0.92 11.37
CA TYR A 167 13.56 0.51 11.67
C TYR A 167 14.52 1.27 10.77
N ASN A 168 14.04 2.35 10.14
CA ASN A 168 14.90 3.28 9.41
C ASN A 168 15.52 4.29 10.39
N ASN A 169 16.78 4.08 10.73
CA ASN A 169 17.55 4.90 11.67
C ASN A 169 18.29 6.07 10.98
N SER A 170 17.81 6.51 9.83
CA SER A 170 18.43 7.58 9.06
C SER A 170 17.46 8.71 8.75
N ASN A 171 17.97 9.79 8.14
CA ASN A 171 17.17 10.87 7.59
C ASN A 171 16.81 10.66 6.10
N SER A 172 17.18 9.52 5.52
CA SER A 172 16.97 9.21 4.10
C SER A 172 15.78 8.27 3.89
N PHE A 173 15.13 8.41 2.73
CA PHE A 173 14.19 7.42 2.23
C PHE A 173 14.92 6.28 1.53
N PHE A 174 14.47 5.04 1.72
CA PHE A 174 14.99 3.87 1.01
C PHE A 174 13.89 3.24 0.17
N ASP A 175 14.25 2.77 -1.04
CA ASP A 175 13.35 1.97 -1.87
C ASP A 175 13.43 0.50 -1.46
N LEU A 176 12.40 -0.02 -0.81
CA LEU A 176 12.33 -1.40 -0.34
C LEU A 176 12.42 -2.43 -1.47
N SER A 177 12.12 -2.04 -2.71
CA SER A 177 12.32 -2.91 -3.88
C SER A 177 13.81 -3.16 -4.20
N LYS A 178 14.70 -2.37 -3.64
CA LYS A 178 16.16 -2.51 -3.75
C LYS A 178 16.79 -3.26 -2.58
N LEU A 179 16.01 -3.54 -1.55
CA LEU A 179 16.46 -4.19 -0.32
C LEU A 179 16.11 -5.67 -0.32
N ARG A 180 16.95 -6.43 0.38
CA ARG A 180 16.77 -7.87 0.56
C ARG A 180 16.92 -8.21 2.02
N ILE A 181 16.13 -9.18 2.48
CA ILE A 181 16.30 -9.83 3.77
C ILE A 181 16.92 -11.21 3.54
N ALA A 182 17.90 -11.57 4.39
CA ALA A 182 18.56 -12.86 4.31
C ALA A 182 18.95 -13.34 5.72
N ALA A 183 18.95 -14.65 5.95
CA ALA A 183 19.69 -15.25 7.05
C ALA A 183 21.18 -15.31 6.66
N PHE A 184 22.06 -15.27 7.66
CA PHE A 184 23.50 -15.50 7.43
C PHE A 184 23.90 -16.81 8.07
N PHE A 185 24.66 -17.60 7.33
CA PHE A 185 25.29 -18.83 7.81
C PHE A 185 26.80 -18.64 7.83
N GLU A 186 27.43 -19.02 8.94
CA GLU A 186 28.88 -18.97 9.06
C GLU A 186 29.47 -20.36 8.82
N PHE A 187 30.36 -20.49 7.83
CA PHE A 187 31.13 -21.69 7.58
C PHE A 187 32.61 -21.33 7.40
N GLY A 188 33.46 -21.91 8.24
CA GLY A 188 34.91 -21.68 8.15
C GLY A 188 35.33 -20.21 8.40
N GLY A 189 34.57 -19.43 9.17
CA GLY A 189 34.83 -18.02 9.43
C GLY A 189 34.31 -17.07 8.33
N VAL A 190 33.58 -17.60 7.33
CA VAL A 190 32.98 -16.80 6.25
C VAL A 190 31.47 -16.75 6.44
N LEU A 191 30.93 -15.54 6.57
CA LEU A 191 29.49 -15.29 6.59
C LEU A 191 28.97 -15.25 5.15
N SER A 192 27.99 -16.11 4.85
CA SER A 192 27.31 -16.15 3.56
C SER A 192 25.81 -15.96 3.72
N PRO A 193 25.16 -15.14 2.88
CA PRO A 193 23.73 -14.96 2.94
C PRO A 193 23.00 -16.20 2.41
N GLU A 194 22.02 -16.71 3.17
CA GLU A 194 21.13 -17.77 2.76
C GLU A 194 19.69 -17.28 2.66
N ASN A 195 18.90 -17.94 1.80
CA ASN A 195 17.48 -17.66 1.63
C ASN A 195 17.16 -16.17 1.38
N SER A 196 18.05 -15.48 0.68
CA SER A 196 17.90 -14.06 0.37
C SER A 196 16.61 -13.79 -0.45
N LYS A 197 15.71 -12.97 0.09
CA LYS A 197 14.45 -12.57 -0.55
C LYS A 197 14.40 -11.06 -0.70
N ILE A 198 13.88 -10.59 -1.84
CA ILE A 198 13.54 -9.18 -2.01
C ILE A 198 12.37 -8.83 -1.08
N ILE A 199 12.39 -7.65 -0.47
CA ILE A 199 11.34 -7.23 0.47
C ILE A 199 10.02 -7.00 -0.27
N THR A 200 10.06 -6.29 -1.39
CA THR A 200 8.90 -6.07 -2.27
C THR A 200 9.33 -5.99 -3.73
N ALA A 201 8.47 -6.40 -4.65
CA ALA A 201 8.72 -6.26 -6.09
C ALA A 201 8.38 -4.86 -6.62
N GLU A 202 7.56 -4.10 -5.89
CA GLU A 202 7.12 -2.77 -6.28
C GLU A 202 7.89 -1.69 -5.52
N THR A 203 8.11 -0.53 -6.16
CA THR A 203 8.64 0.66 -5.49
C THR A 203 7.77 1.02 -4.29
N LEU A 204 8.38 0.98 -3.12
CA LEU A 204 7.77 1.37 -1.86
C LEU A 204 8.84 2.04 -0.99
N LEU A 205 8.58 3.29 -0.60
CA LEU A 205 9.52 4.06 0.17
C LEU A 205 9.42 3.75 1.66
N PHE A 206 10.56 3.50 2.26
CA PHE A 206 10.74 3.38 3.70
C PHE A 206 11.17 4.74 4.26
N ALA A 207 10.24 5.41 4.92
CA ALA A 207 10.42 6.77 5.38
C ALA A 207 11.42 6.86 6.55
N PRO A 208 12.11 8.01 6.73
CA PRO A 208 12.97 8.26 7.86
C PRO A 208 12.25 8.03 9.20
N HIS A 209 12.96 7.44 10.16
CA HIS A 209 12.50 7.23 11.54
C HIS A 209 11.18 6.51 11.69
N THR A 210 10.87 5.60 10.76
CA THR A 210 9.66 4.76 10.80
C THR A 210 10.00 3.30 11.01
N TYR A 211 8.98 2.53 11.42
CA TYR A 211 9.03 1.08 11.57
C TYR A 211 8.26 0.40 10.46
N LEU A 212 8.66 -0.83 10.11
CA LEU A 212 7.98 -1.65 9.12
C LEU A 212 8.06 -3.12 9.51
N VAL A 213 6.90 -3.79 9.51
CA VAL A 213 6.77 -5.21 9.83
C VAL A 213 6.68 -6.04 8.55
N LEU A 214 7.62 -6.95 8.38
CA LEU A 214 7.69 -7.91 7.27
C LEU A 214 7.09 -9.23 7.75
N THR A 215 6.01 -9.69 7.11
CA THR A 215 5.32 -10.92 7.50
C THR A 215 4.59 -11.55 6.33
N SER A 216 4.33 -12.86 6.43
CA SER A 216 3.55 -13.59 5.42
C SER A 216 2.03 -13.35 5.53
N ASP A 217 1.53 -12.91 6.70
CA ASP A 217 0.12 -12.65 6.96
C ASP A 217 -0.08 -11.55 8.01
N SER A 218 -0.21 -10.32 7.54
CA SER A 218 -0.39 -9.16 8.40
C SER A 218 -1.71 -9.19 9.19
N ALA A 219 -2.75 -9.87 8.68
CA ALA A 219 -4.04 -9.96 9.38
C ALA A 219 -3.91 -10.81 10.65
N LYS A 220 -3.18 -11.93 10.57
CA LYS A 220 -2.90 -12.78 11.74
C LYS A 220 -2.06 -12.07 12.79
N VAL A 221 -1.02 -11.35 12.39
CA VAL A 221 -0.20 -10.58 13.34
C VAL A 221 -1.06 -9.52 14.04
N LYS A 222 -1.85 -8.74 13.30
CA LYS A 222 -2.74 -7.71 13.85
C LYS A 222 -3.85 -8.27 14.76
N ALA A 223 -4.28 -9.49 14.53
CA ALA A 223 -5.28 -10.15 15.39
C ALA A 223 -4.68 -10.61 16.72
N GLN A 224 -3.40 -10.97 16.75
CA GLN A 224 -2.74 -11.50 17.96
C GLN A 224 -1.97 -10.44 18.75
N TYR A 225 -1.53 -9.37 18.09
CA TYR A 225 -0.71 -8.30 18.69
C TYR A 225 -1.35 -6.94 18.41
N LYS A 226 -1.48 -6.14 19.49
CA LYS A 226 -1.93 -4.76 19.34
C LYS A 226 -0.87 -3.97 18.57
N THR A 227 -1.27 -3.30 17.51
CA THR A 227 -0.42 -2.37 16.79
C THR A 227 -0.99 -0.96 16.81
N GLU A 228 -0.13 0.03 16.97
CA GLU A 228 -0.50 1.46 16.88
C GLU A 228 -0.51 1.94 15.42
N ASN A 229 0.26 1.30 14.54
CA ASN A 229 0.30 1.60 13.11
C ASN A 229 -0.09 0.37 12.27
N PRO A 230 -1.39 0.15 11.99
CA PRO A 230 -1.86 -1.00 11.23
C PRO A 230 -1.43 -0.98 9.75
N TYR A 231 -0.82 0.10 9.29
CA TYR A 231 -0.37 0.29 7.92
C TYR A 231 1.14 0.03 7.71
N ALA A 232 1.89 -0.15 8.79
CA ALA A 232 3.32 -0.48 8.76
C ALA A 232 3.60 -1.97 8.53
N PHE A 233 2.82 -2.65 7.66
CA PHE A 233 2.95 -4.08 7.39
C PHE A 233 3.10 -4.35 5.88
N ILE A 234 4.03 -5.21 5.54
CA ILE A 234 4.26 -5.74 4.18
C ILE A 234 4.25 -7.27 4.24
#